data_4a8cc66acef6fc7be0fe9efa7d240d11
#
_entry.id   4a8cc66acef6fc7be0fe9efa7d240d11
#
_cell.length_a   1.000
_cell.length_b   1.000
_cell.length_c   1.000
_cell.angle_alpha   90.00
_cell.angle_beta   90.00
_cell.angle_gamma   90.00
#
_symmetry.space_group_name_H-M   'P 1'
#
loop_
_entity.id
_entity.type
_entity.pdbx_description
1 polymer ?
#
loop_
_entity_poly.entity_id
_entity_poly.type
_entity_poly.pdbx_seq_one_letter_code
_entity_poly.pdbx_strand_id
1 'polypeptide(L)'
;MPTTNTSALTETAYYILLSLQTPLHGYAIMQNIKSITNGRISMGAGTLYGALNALNEKKYIVECECDDPSRREYVITNDGKEVLKKEISRLEEMLQNAQTYFKED
;
A
#
# COMPACT_ATOMS: atom_id res chain seq x y z
N MET A 1 12.45 23.70 -4.52
CA MET A 1 12.29 23.02 -4.41
C MET A 1 11.67 22.24 -4.29
N PRO A 2 11.54 21.88 -4.39
CA PRO A 2 10.80 21.18 -4.32
C PRO A 2 10.50 20.25 -3.74
N THR A 3 10.34 19.99 -3.45
CA THR A 3 10.16 19.26 -2.93
C THR A 3 9.56 18.37 -2.97
N THR A 4 9.55 17.94 -3.02
CA THR A 4 9.10 17.09 -3.20
C THR A 4 8.60 16.23 -2.49
N ASN A 5 8.32 16.22 -2.19
CA ASN A 5 7.81 15.55 -1.54
C ASN A 5 7.52 14.37 -1.52
N THR A 6 7.98 13.84 -1.58
CA THR A 6 7.81 12.49 -1.60
C THR A 6 8.04 11.92 -0.30
N SER A 7 7.07 12.01 0.52
CA SER A 7 7.10 11.28 1.72
C SER A 7 7.04 9.83 1.40
N ALA A 8 7.85 9.05 2.07
CA ALA A 8 7.79 7.61 1.98
C ALA A 8 6.41 7.12 2.42
N LEU A 9 5.93 6.09 1.76
CA LEU A 9 4.72 5.44 2.22
C LEU A 9 5.01 4.65 3.49
N THR A 10 4.02 4.58 4.37
CA THR A 10 4.13 3.63 5.47
C THR A 10 4.08 2.23 4.90
N GLU A 11 4.61 1.29 5.64
CA GLU A 11 4.57 -0.10 5.18
C GLU A 11 3.13 -0.56 4.97
N THR A 12 2.23 -0.18 5.86
CA THR A 12 0.82 -0.53 5.72
C THR A 12 0.24 0.02 4.43
N ALA A 13 0.45 1.31 4.16
CA ALA A 13 -0.06 1.92 2.93
C ALA A 13 0.52 1.25 1.69
N TYR A 14 1.80 0.95 1.73
CA TYR A 14 2.48 0.29 0.63
C TYR A 14 1.81 -1.05 0.30
N TYR A 15 1.59 -1.88 1.31
CA TYR A 15 0.98 -3.19 1.08
C TYR A 15 -0.49 -3.10 0.71
N ILE A 16 -1.21 -2.08 1.20
CA ILE A 16 -2.59 -1.88 0.77
C ILE A 16 -2.62 -1.55 -0.72
N LEU A 17 -1.76 -0.63 -1.17
CA LEU A 17 -1.73 -0.27 -2.59
C LEU A 17 -1.33 -1.48 -3.45
N LEU A 18 -0.37 -2.29 -2.99
CA LEU A 18 -0.02 -3.50 -3.71
C LEU A 18 -1.20 -4.45 -3.82
N SER A 19 -1.98 -4.58 -2.75
CA SER A 19 -3.12 -5.49 -2.73
C SER A 19 -4.24 -5.06 -3.67
N LEU A 20 -4.34 -3.76 -3.94
CA LEU A 20 -5.48 -3.20 -4.67
C LEU A 20 -5.25 -3.05 -6.16
N GLN A 21 -4.40 -3.88 -6.73
CA GLN A 21 -4.27 -3.95 -8.19
C GLN A 21 -5.56 -4.44 -8.82
N THR A 22 -6.36 -5.19 -8.07
CA THR A 22 -7.73 -5.56 -8.44
C THR A 22 -8.63 -5.19 -7.26
N PRO A 23 -9.94 -5.03 -7.51
CA PRO A 23 -10.84 -4.64 -6.41
C PRO A 23 -10.89 -5.71 -5.31
N LEU A 24 -10.78 -5.25 -4.06
CA LEU A 24 -10.87 -6.12 -2.90
C LEU A 24 -11.61 -5.40 -1.78
N HIS A 25 -12.35 -6.17 -0.98
CA HIS A 25 -12.95 -5.65 0.25
C HIS A 25 -11.95 -5.77 1.39
N GLY A 26 -12.26 -5.08 2.51
CA GLY A 26 -11.29 -4.93 3.59
C GLY A 26 -10.75 -6.23 4.15
N TYR A 27 -11.62 -7.20 4.38
CA TYR A 27 -11.18 -8.48 4.94
C TYR A 27 -10.17 -9.17 4.01
N ALA A 28 -10.44 -9.12 2.70
CA ALA A 28 -9.53 -9.73 1.73
C ALA A 28 -8.19 -9.01 1.71
N ILE A 29 -8.21 -7.67 1.87
CA ILE A 29 -6.97 -6.91 1.95
C ILE A 29 -6.13 -7.39 3.14
N MET A 30 -6.77 -7.52 4.32
CA MET A 30 -6.06 -7.98 5.52
C MET A 30 -5.47 -9.37 5.33
N GLN A 31 -6.25 -10.27 4.75
CA GLN A 31 -5.80 -11.63 4.51
C GLN A 31 -4.63 -11.66 3.54
N ASN A 32 -4.72 -10.86 2.48
CA ASN A 32 -3.66 -10.83 1.48
C ASN A 32 -2.34 -10.33 2.09
N ILE A 33 -2.41 -9.26 2.86
CA ILE A 33 -1.21 -8.69 3.46
C ILE A 33 -0.58 -9.67 4.44
N LYS A 34 -1.41 -10.32 5.25
CA LYS A 34 -0.90 -11.32 6.19
C LYS A 34 -0.21 -12.45 5.44
N SER A 35 -0.81 -12.88 4.33
CA SER A 35 -0.27 -13.97 3.55
C SER A 35 1.08 -13.62 2.91
N ILE A 36 1.16 -12.48 2.23
CA ILE A 36 2.38 -12.14 1.49
C ILE A 36 3.52 -11.72 2.41
N THR A 37 3.22 -11.38 3.65
CA THR A 37 4.27 -11.04 4.64
C THR A 37 4.55 -12.20 5.58
N ASN A 38 4.00 -13.38 5.30
CA ASN A 38 4.17 -14.58 6.14
C ASN A 38 3.79 -14.30 7.59
N GLY A 39 2.70 -13.56 7.79
CA GLY A 39 2.20 -13.25 9.12
C GLY A 39 2.91 -12.10 9.82
N ARG A 40 3.95 -11.51 9.22
CA ARG A 40 4.68 -10.43 9.85
C ARG A 40 3.79 -9.21 10.07
N ILE A 41 2.87 -8.96 9.13
CA ILE A 41 1.90 -7.88 9.29
C ILE A 41 0.52 -8.51 9.45
N SER A 42 -0.06 -8.32 10.64
CA SER A 42 -1.39 -8.80 10.94
C SER A 42 -2.12 -7.66 11.62
N MET A 43 -2.86 -6.88 10.82
CA MET A 43 -3.50 -5.68 11.33
C MET A 43 -4.96 -5.93 11.65
N GLY A 44 -5.49 -5.17 12.61
CA GLY A 44 -6.90 -5.22 12.92
C GLY A 44 -7.69 -4.31 12.01
N ALA A 45 -9.02 -4.41 12.12
CA ALA A 45 -9.92 -3.65 11.27
C ALA A 45 -9.75 -2.15 11.45
N GLY A 46 -9.55 -1.69 12.69
CA GLY A 46 -9.38 -0.26 12.93
C GLY A 46 -8.19 0.31 12.20
N THR A 47 -7.05 -0.38 12.27
CA THR A 47 -5.86 0.05 11.57
C THR A 47 -6.07 0.04 10.06
N LEU A 48 -6.69 -1.01 9.55
CA LEU A 48 -6.96 -1.09 8.11
C LEU A 48 -7.85 0.04 7.63
N TYR A 49 -9.00 0.23 8.29
CA TYR A 49 -9.94 1.23 7.80
C TYR A 49 -9.43 2.65 7.99
N GLY A 50 -8.62 2.89 9.02
CA GLY A 50 -7.92 4.17 9.15
C GLY A 50 -7.02 4.44 7.97
N ALA A 51 -6.24 3.44 7.56
CA ALA A 51 -5.35 3.58 6.42
C ALA A 51 -6.13 3.73 5.11
N LEU A 52 -7.21 2.96 4.95
CA LEU A 52 -8.05 3.08 3.74
C LEU A 52 -8.64 4.48 3.63
N ASN A 53 -9.13 5.02 4.75
CA ASN A 53 -9.69 6.37 4.72
C ASN A 53 -8.64 7.40 4.31
N ALA A 54 -7.43 7.29 4.85
CA ALA A 54 -6.36 8.22 4.49
C ALA A 54 -5.99 8.12 3.02
N LEU A 55 -5.88 6.91 2.49
CA LEU A 55 -5.55 6.72 1.08
C LEU A 55 -6.67 7.20 0.17
N ASN A 56 -7.92 6.99 0.60
CA ASN A 56 -9.07 7.45 -0.17
C ASN A 56 -9.12 8.97 -0.22
N GLU A 57 -8.81 9.65 0.89
CA GLU A 57 -8.75 11.10 0.91
C GLU A 57 -7.72 11.65 -0.04
N LYS A 58 -6.60 10.96 -0.16
CA LYS A 58 -5.53 11.37 -1.09
C LYS A 58 -5.83 10.95 -2.53
N LYS A 59 -6.91 10.20 -2.73
CA LYS A 59 -7.34 9.73 -4.05
C LYS A 59 -6.36 8.75 -4.67
N TYR A 60 -5.63 8.04 -3.82
CA TYR A 60 -4.76 6.95 -4.29
C TYR A 60 -5.52 5.65 -4.46
N ILE A 61 -6.68 5.54 -3.82
CA ILE A 61 -7.62 4.44 -4.02
C ILE A 61 -9.01 5.02 -4.17
N VAL A 62 -9.91 4.21 -4.70
CA VAL A 62 -11.30 4.62 -4.84
C VAL A 62 -12.18 3.43 -4.48
N GLU A 63 -13.31 3.74 -3.86
CA GLU A 63 -14.32 2.73 -3.58
C GLU A 63 -15.03 2.39 -4.89
N CYS A 64 -15.23 1.11 -5.16
CA CYS A 64 -15.92 0.69 -6.36
C CYS A 64 -17.15 -0.13 -5.98
N GLU A 65 -18.09 -0.18 -6.90
CA GLU A 65 -19.29 -0.96 -6.68
C GLU A 65 -18.96 -2.43 -6.77
N CYS A 66 -19.66 -3.23 -5.97
CA CYS A 66 -19.54 -4.67 -6.04
C CYS A 66 -20.94 -5.25 -5.98
N ASP A 67 -21.04 -6.55 -6.26
CA ASP A 67 -22.34 -7.23 -6.34
C ASP A 67 -23.05 -7.27 -5.00
N ASP A 68 -22.29 -7.26 -3.90
CA ASP A 68 -22.84 -7.35 -2.57
C ASP A 68 -22.81 -5.96 -1.93
N PRO A 69 -23.99 -5.30 -1.77
CA PRO A 69 -24.01 -3.96 -1.23
C PRO A 69 -23.59 -3.87 0.23
N SER A 70 -23.49 -4.99 0.93
CA SER A 70 -23.00 -4.97 2.30
C SER A 70 -21.48 -4.95 2.37
N ARG A 71 -20.80 -5.05 1.24
CA ARG A 71 -19.34 -5.01 1.17
C ARG A 71 -18.90 -3.79 0.41
N ARG A 72 -17.80 -3.20 0.89
CA ARG A 72 -17.15 -2.13 0.17
C ARG A 72 -15.87 -2.66 -0.41
N GLU A 73 -15.70 -2.48 -1.70
CA GLU A 73 -14.47 -2.84 -2.38
C GLU A 73 -13.73 -1.58 -2.79
N TYR A 74 -12.41 -1.67 -2.81
CA TYR A 74 -11.54 -0.57 -3.19
C TYR A 74 -10.58 -1.05 -4.27
N VAL A 75 -10.11 -0.10 -5.07
CA VAL A 75 -9.12 -0.41 -6.11
C VAL A 75 -8.18 0.78 -6.22
N ILE A 76 -6.95 0.51 -6.63
CA ILE A 76 -5.94 1.57 -6.78
C ILE A 76 -6.31 2.47 -7.96
N THR A 77 -6.05 3.77 -7.82
CA THR A 77 -6.26 4.73 -8.90
C THR A 77 -4.95 4.90 -9.69
N ASN A 78 -5.04 5.65 -10.81
CA ASN A 78 -3.82 5.96 -11.55
C ASN A 78 -2.85 6.76 -10.70
N ASP A 79 -3.35 7.71 -9.89
CA ASP A 79 -2.48 8.46 -8.99
C ASP A 79 -1.83 7.54 -7.97
N GLY A 80 -2.59 6.56 -7.44
CA GLY A 80 -2.03 5.58 -6.53
C GLY A 80 -0.95 4.74 -7.17
N LYS A 81 -1.14 4.37 -8.43
CA LYS A 81 -0.11 3.61 -9.15
C LYS A 81 1.17 4.42 -9.30
N GLU A 82 1.05 5.71 -9.58
CA GLU A 82 2.23 6.56 -9.71
C GLU A 82 2.98 6.68 -8.38
N VAL A 83 2.24 6.85 -7.30
CA VAL A 83 2.85 6.92 -5.98
C VAL A 83 3.56 5.60 -5.65
N LEU A 84 2.91 4.48 -5.97
CA LEU A 84 3.49 3.17 -5.70
C LEU A 84 4.76 2.95 -6.53
N LYS A 85 4.75 3.36 -7.79
CA LYS A 85 5.93 3.23 -8.66
C LYS A 85 7.11 4.02 -8.09
N LYS A 86 6.86 5.24 -7.63
CA LYS A 86 7.91 6.06 -7.03
C LYS A 86 8.45 5.42 -5.76
N GLU A 87 7.57 4.83 -4.97
CA GLU A 87 8.00 4.18 -3.75
C GLU A 87 8.85 2.95 -4.05
N ILE A 88 8.46 2.16 -5.04
CA ILE A 88 9.27 0.99 -5.42
C ILE A 88 10.64 1.42 -5.89
N SER A 89 10.72 2.49 -6.70
CA SER A 89 12.02 3.00 -7.14
C SER A 89 12.88 3.47 -5.97
N ARG A 90 12.25 4.13 -4.99
CA ARG A 90 12.97 4.58 -3.80
C ARG A 90 13.52 3.40 -3.00
N LEU A 91 12.70 2.35 -2.85
CA LEU A 91 13.12 1.16 -2.11
C LEU A 91 14.26 0.44 -2.82
N GLU A 92 14.19 0.37 -4.15
CA GLU A 92 15.26 -0.25 -4.93
C GLU A 92 16.57 0.51 -4.77
N GLU A 93 16.50 1.84 -4.80
CA GLU A 93 17.68 2.67 -4.59
C GLU A 93 18.27 2.43 -3.20
N MET A 94 17.40 2.41 -2.20
CA MET A 94 17.86 2.19 -0.83
C MET A 94 18.51 0.83 -0.67
N LEU A 95 17.92 -0.20 -1.28
CA LEU A 95 18.48 -1.54 -1.22
C LEU A 95 19.85 -1.59 -1.92
N GLN A 96 19.96 -0.94 -3.07
CA GLN A 96 21.20 -0.91 -3.80
C GLN A 96 22.30 -0.22 -2.98
N ASN A 97 21.95 0.88 -2.33
CA ASN A 97 22.91 1.59 -1.48
C ASN A 97 23.37 0.70 -0.31
N ALA A 98 22.45 -0.06 0.27
CA ALA A 98 22.83 -0.97 1.35
C ALA A 98 23.81 -2.02 0.85
N GLN A 99 23.58 -2.55 -0.34
CA GLN A 99 24.46 -3.58 -0.91
C GLN A 99 25.85 -3.03 -1.21
N THR A 100 25.92 -1.73 -1.52
CA THR A 100 27.21 -1.09 -1.79
C THR A 100 27.99 -0.77 -0.51
N TYR A 101 27.30 -0.32 0.52
CA TYR A 101 27.98 0.25 1.69
C TYR A 101 27.98 -0.67 2.91
N PHE A 102 27.09 -1.62 3.00
CA PHE A 102 27.03 -2.52 4.15
C PHE A 102 27.62 -3.85 3.76
N LYS A 103 28.77 -4.17 4.34
CA LYS A 103 29.45 -5.44 4.08
C LYS A 103 29.38 -6.28 5.33
N GLU A 104 28.85 -7.47 5.20
CA GLU A 104 28.88 -8.43 6.30
C GLU A 104 30.14 -9.27 6.19
N ASP A 105 30.81 -9.47 7.30
CA ASP A 105 31.99 -10.30 7.33
C ASP A 105 31.66 -11.76 7.58
#